data_1877fee24b6f0209270c5cbd709d92f5
#
_entry.id   1877fee24b6f0209270c5cbd709d92f5
#
_cell.length_a   1.000
_cell.length_b   1.000
_cell.length_c   1.000
_cell.angle_alpha   90.00
_cell.angle_beta   90.00
_cell.angle_gamma   90.00
#
_symmetry.space_group_name_H-M   'P 1'
#
loop_
_entity.id
_entity.type
_entity.pdbx_description
1 polymer ?
#
loop_
_entity_poly.entity_id
_entity_poly.type
_entity_poly.pdbx_seq_one_letter_code
_entity_poly.pdbx_strand_id
1 'polypeptide(L)'
;MKDLREQIYAYEPADEVEKQHKEEILRQWDAMGDEIFLRPDAGHFTASSVILNPDMNKMLMVHHNIYKSFGWTGGHADGAQDLLWKAMDEAREETGIQEIRPLCSEILSIDILPVAKHIKRG
;
A
#
# COMPACT_ATOMS: atom_id res chain seq x y z
N MET A 1 5.03 -16.27 -11.30
CA MET A 1 4.62 -14.99 -10.67
C MET A 1 5.79 -14.43 -9.86
N LYS A 2 6.12 -13.17 -10.06
CA LYS A 2 7.20 -12.54 -9.32
C LYS A 2 6.79 -12.34 -7.85
N ASP A 3 7.71 -12.58 -6.91
CA ASP A 3 7.47 -12.20 -5.53
C ASP A 3 7.55 -10.67 -5.37
N LEU A 4 7.18 -10.18 -4.19
CA LEU A 4 7.13 -8.74 -3.95
C LEU A 4 8.48 -8.06 -4.17
N ARG A 5 9.57 -8.67 -3.72
CA ARG A 5 10.89 -8.09 -3.87
C ARG A 5 11.28 -7.97 -5.33
N GLU A 6 10.99 -9.00 -6.12
CA GLU A 6 11.22 -8.96 -7.58
C GLU A 6 10.36 -7.90 -8.25
N GLN A 7 9.11 -7.74 -7.81
CA GLN A 7 8.21 -6.71 -8.33
C GLN A 7 8.75 -5.31 -8.03
N ILE A 8 9.26 -5.07 -6.83
CA ILE A 8 9.85 -3.78 -6.48
C ILE A 8 11.10 -3.51 -7.32
N TYR A 9 11.96 -4.52 -7.49
CA TYR A 9 13.13 -4.38 -8.34
C TYR A 9 12.79 -4.04 -9.79
N ALA A 10 11.76 -4.68 -10.32
CA ALA A 10 11.33 -4.49 -11.71
C ALA A 10 10.54 -3.21 -11.92
N TYR A 11 10.05 -2.59 -10.86
CA TYR A 11 9.25 -1.38 -10.95
C TYR A 11 10.07 -0.21 -11.48
N GLU A 12 9.56 0.45 -12.53
CA GLU A 12 10.19 1.64 -13.12
C GLU A 12 9.70 2.90 -12.40
N PRO A 13 10.55 3.59 -11.61
CA PRO A 13 10.13 4.81 -10.93
C PRO A 13 9.70 5.91 -11.92
N ALA A 14 8.66 6.64 -11.54
CA ALA A 14 8.13 7.70 -12.38
C ALA A 14 8.99 8.98 -12.36
N ASP A 15 9.72 9.19 -11.25
CA ASP A 15 10.58 10.36 -11.09
C ASP A 15 11.73 10.05 -10.12
N GLU A 16 12.57 11.04 -9.86
CA GLU A 16 13.75 10.88 -8.99
C GLU A 16 13.36 10.62 -7.53
N VAL A 17 12.29 11.24 -7.05
CA VAL A 17 11.81 11.04 -5.68
C VAL A 17 11.37 9.58 -5.49
N GLU A 18 10.60 9.06 -6.42
CA GLU A 18 10.15 7.68 -6.36
C GLU A 18 11.31 6.70 -6.46
N LYS A 19 12.32 7.04 -7.28
CA LYS A 19 13.54 6.25 -7.38
C LYS A 19 14.26 6.16 -6.02
N GLN A 20 14.40 7.28 -5.33
CA GLN A 20 14.99 7.31 -4.00
C GLN A 20 14.18 6.51 -3.00
N HIS A 21 12.86 6.60 -3.06
CA HIS A 21 11.98 5.82 -2.20
C HIS A 21 12.11 4.32 -2.44
N LYS A 22 12.19 3.91 -3.71
CA LYS A 22 12.41 2.51 -4.07
C LYS A 22 13.72 1.98 -3.46
N GLU A 23 14.81 2.73 -3.62
CA GLU A 23 16.12 2.35 -3.07
C GLU A 23 16.08 2.26 -1.55
N GLU A 24 15.42 3.21 -0.89
CA GLU A 24 15.30 3.22 0.56
C GLU A 24 14.45 2.05 1.08
N ILE A 25 13.37 1.71 0.39
CA ILE A 25 12.54 0.56 0.75
C ILE A 25 13.35 -0.73 0.71
N LEU A 26 14.12 -0.93 -0.37
CA LEU A 26 14.96 -2.12 -0.49
C LEU A 26 16.04 -2.16 0.58
N ARG A 27 16.62 -1.01 0.91
CA ARG A 27 17.62 -0.91 1.97
C ARG A 27 17.03 -1.25 3.34
N GLN A 28 15.84 -0.73 3.65
CA GLN A 28 15.18 -1.02 4.92
C GLN A 28 14.78 -2.48 5.02
N TRP A 29 14.31 -3.06 3.92
CA TRP A 29 13.96 -4.48 3.90
C TRP A 29 15.19 -5.34 4.17
N ASP A 30 16.34 -5.02 3.54
CA ASP A 30 17.59 -5.74 3.80
C ASP A 30 18.02 -5.64 5.26
N ALA A 31 17.79 -4.49 5.89
CA ALA A 31 18.16 -4.27 7.30
C ALA A 31 17.22 -4.95 8.29
N MET A 32 15.91 -4.93 8.00
CA MET A 32 14.88 -5.43 8.94
C MET A 32 14.42 -6.84 8.67
N GLY A 33 14.61 -7.35 7.44
CA GLY A 33 14.04 -8.63 7.05
C GLY A 33 12.52 -8.58 7.06
N ASP A 34 11.89 -9.71 7.36
CA ASP A 34 10.42 -9.83 7.29
C ASP A 34 9.67 -9.01 8.36
N GLU A 35 10.37 -8.46 9.34
CA GLU A 35 9.75 -7.57 10.31
C GLU A 35 9.14 -6.33 9.66
N ILE A 36 9.59 -5.97 8.46
CA ILE A 36 9.05 -4.83 7.71
C ILE A 36 7.56 -5.01 7.37
N PHE A 37 7.06 -6.25 7.37
CA PHE A 37 5.64 -6.55 7.17
C PHE A 37 4.81 -6.39 8.45
N LEU A 38 5.45 -6.18 9.59
CA LEU A 38 4.79 -5.86 10.85
C LEU A 38 4.71 -4.33 10.99
N ARG A 39 4.78 -3.80 12.19
CA ARG A 39 4.71 -2.34 12.39
C ARG A 39 5.88 -1.79 13.19
N PRO A 40 7.15 -2.00 12.77
CA PRO A 40 8.27 -1.38 13.48
C PRO A 40 8.25 0.15 13.29
N ASP A 41 8.73 0.88 14.30
CA ASP A 41 8.74 2.34 14.28
C ASP A 41 9.61 2.92 13.16
N ALA A 42 10.65 2.21 12.74
CA ALA A 42 11.56 2.67 11.69
C ALA A 42 10.88 2.75 10.32
N GLY A 43 9.84 1.95 10.11
CA GLY A 43 9.09 1.91 8.86
C GLY A 43 8.51 0.53 8.64
N HIS A 44 7.42 0.46 7.88
CA HIS A 44 6.76 -0.80 7.59
C HIS A 44 5.92 -0.66 6.31
N PHE A 45 5.60 -1.80 5.71
CA PHE A 45 4.79 -1.81 4.51
C PHE A 45 3.32 -1.56 4.81
N THR A 46 2.71 -0.77 3.91
CA THR A 46 1.27 -0.65 3.77
C THR A 46 0.91 -1.00 2.34
N ALA A 47 -0.35 -1.36 2.12
CA ALA A 47 -0.86 -1.66 0.80
C ALA A 47 -2.11 -0.83 0.54
N SER A 48 -2.16 -0.18 -0.60
CA SER A 48 -3.26 0.68 -0.99
C SER A 48 -3.74 0.33 -2.39
N SER A 49 -4.97 0.69 -2.69
CA SER A 49 -5.52 0.47 -4.02
C SER A 49 -6.39 1.63 -4.46
N VAL A 50 -6.41 1.86 -5.77
CA VAL A 50 -7.36 2.76 -6.42
C VAL A 50 -8.46 1.89 -7.01
N ILE A 51 -9.71 2.17 -6.63
CA ILE A 51 -10.87 1.38 -7.05
C ILE A 51 -11.63 2.15 -8.12
N LEU A 52 -11.83 1.52 -9.26
CA LEU A 52 -12.53 2.12 -10.38
C LEU A 52 -13.89 1.43 -10.58
N ASN A 53 -14.87 2.18 -11.07
CA ASN A 53 -16.13 1.60 -11.51
C ASN A 53 -15.94 0.79 -12.80
N PRO A 54 -16.91 -0.04 -13.23
CA PRO A 54 -16.75 -0.86 -14.44
C PRO A 54 -16.42 -0.06 -15.70
N ASP A 55 -16.92 1.16 -15.83
CA ASP A 55 -16.64 2.01 -16.99
C ASP A 55 -15.29 2.74 -16.88
N MET A 56 -14.60 2.60 -15.75
CA MET A 56 -13.30 3.21 -15.47
C MET A 56 -13.27 4.73 -15.63
N ASN A 57 -14.38 5.39 -15.37
CA ASN A 57 -14.49 6.85 -15.44
C ASN A 57 -14.72 7.49 -14.06
N LYS A 58 -14.81 6.70 -13.00
CA LYS A 58 -14.98 7.20 -11.64
C LYS A 58 -14.12 6.39 -10.69
N MET A 59 -13.57 7.07 -9.69
CA MET A 59 -12.76 6.47 -8.65
C MET A 59 -13.52 6.53 -7.33
N LEU A 60 -13.53 5.40 -6.61
CA LEU A 60 -14.15 5.35 -5.29
C LEU A 60 -13.16 5.87 -4.24
N MET A 61 -13.63 6.75 -3.38
CA MET A 61 -12.84 7.26 -2.26
C MET A 61 -13.62 7.07 -0.96
N VAL A 62 -12.91 6.87 0.13
CA VAL A 62 -13.49 6.73 1.46
C VAL A 62 -13.12 7.93 2.31
N HIS A 63 -14.05 8.34 3.19
CA HIS A 63 -13.79 9.43 4.12
C HIS A 63 -13.07 8.88 5.34
N HIS A 64 -11.87 9.42 5.61
CA HIS A 64 -11.07 8.99 6.75
C HIS A 64 -11.36 9.92 7.94
N ASN A 65 -11.90 9.36 9.02
CA ASN A 65 -12.34 10.14 10.17
C ASN A 65 -11.19 10.85 10.90
N ILE A 66 -10.02 10.22 10.94
CA ILE A 66 -8.86 10.81 11.63
C ILE A 66 -8.31 12.01 10.86
N TYR A 67 -8.14 11.84 9.54
CA TYR A 67 -7.59 12.91 8.68
C TYR A 67 -8.67 13.85 8.15
N LYS A 68 -9.94 13.55 8.39
CA LYS A 68 -11.10 14.33 7.93
C LYS A 68 -11.02 14.66 6.43
N SER A 69 -10.60 13.68 5.64
CA SER A 69 -10.44 13.83 4.20
C SER A 69 -10.81 12.55 3.47
N PHE A 70 -11.06 12.67 2.17
CA PHE A 70 -11.29 11.52 1.32
C PHE A 70 -9.96 10.99 0.79
N GLY A 71 -9.87 9.68 0.67
CA GLY A 71 -8.69 9.03 0.13
C GLY A 71 -9.01 7.67 -0.45
N TRP A 72 -8.01 7.02 -1.01
CA TRP A 72 -8.15 5.65 -1.49
C TRP A 72 -8.10 4.68 -0.30
N THR A 73 -8.48 3.43 -0.56
CA THR A 73 -8.45 2.39 0.47
C THR A 73 -7.04 1.88 0.68
N GLY A 74 -6.76 1.39 1.88
CA GLY A 74 -5.46 0.81 2.19
C GLY A 74 -5.33 0.51 3.66
N GLY A 75 -4.25 -0.19 4.01
CA GLY A 75 -3.95 -0.55 5.39
C GLY A 75 -2.56 -1.12 5.55
N HIS A 76 -2.22 -1.41 6.79
CA HIS A 76 -0.92 -2.00 7.14
C HIS A 76 -0.85 -3.46 6.68
N ALA A 77 0.37 -3.90 6.34
CA ALA A 77 0.58 -5.29 5.93
C ALA A 77 0.23 -6.28 7.05
N ASP A 78 0.60 -5.95 8.30
CA ASP A 78 0.31 -6.77 9.49
C ASP A 78 0.71 -8.24 9.32
N GLY A 79 1.90 -8.46 8.77
CA GLY A 79 2.43 -9.80 8.54
C GLY A 79 2.12 -10.39 7.18
N ALA A 80 1.22 -9.80 6.41
CA ALA A 80 0.89 -10.29 5.06
C ALA A 80 2.00 -9.90 4.09
N GLN A 81 2.55 -10.88 3.37
CA GLN A 81 3.62 -10.64 2.39
C GLN A 81 3.08 -10.49 0.97
N ASP A 82 1.87 -10.94 0.70
CA ASP A 82 1.16 -10.68 -0.55
C ASP A 82 0.42 -9.36 -0.43
N LEU A 83 1.07 -8.28 -0.84
CA LEU A 83 0.49 -6.95 -0.70
C LEU A 83 -0.66 -6.69 -1.67
N LEU A 84 -0.70 -7.37 -2.82
CA LEU A 84 -1.86 -7.27 -3.72
C LEU A 84 -3.11 -7.84 -3.04
N TRP A 85 -2.98 -9.04 -2.46
CA TRP A 85 -4.09 -9.64 -1.70
C TRP A 85 -4.52 -8.73 -0.55
N LYS A 86 -3.53 -8.18 0.17
CA LYS A 86 -3.81 -7.30 1.32
C LYS A 86 -4.53 -6.03 0.89
N ALA A 87 -4.13 -5.42 -0.21
CA ALA A 87 -4.78 -4.23 -0.75
C ALA A 87 -6.24 -4.53 -1.12
N MET A 88 -6.51 -5.68 -1.73
CA MET A 88 -7.86 -6.09 -2.09
C MET A 88 -8.71 -6.38 -0.85
N ASP A 89 -8.12 -7.02 0.15
CA ASP A 89 -8.81 -7.33 1.40
C ASP A 89 -9.23 -6.03 2.12
N GLU A 90 -8.32 -5.08 2.24
CA GLU A 90 -8.63 -3.77 2.81
C GLU A 90 -9.70 -3.02 2.01
N ALA A 91 -9.67 -3.12 0.69
CA ALA A 91 -10.69 -2.51 -0.15
C ALA A 91 -12.07 -3.08 0.13
N ARG A 92 -12.18 -4.41 0.29
CA ARG A 92 -13.44 -5.06 0.62
C ARG A 92 -13.95 -4.66 2.01
N GLU A 93 -13.04 -4.64 2.99
CA GLU A 93 -13.39 -4.26 4.36
C GLU A 93 -13.86 -2.81 4.47
N GLU A 94 -13.16 -1.89 3.83
CA GLU A 94 -13.46 -0.47 3.95
C GLU A 94 -14.67 -0.03 3.14
N THR A 95 -14.98 -0.71 2.04
CA THR A 95 -16.10 -0.33 1.16
C THR A 95 -17.32 -1.23 1.29
N GLY A 96 -17.15 -2.46 1.79
CA GLY A 96 -18.22 -3.47 1.79
C GLY A 96 -18.47 -4.12 0.44
N ILE A 97 -17.77 -3.70 -0.61
CA ILE A 97 -17.91 -4.28 -1.95
C ILE A 97 -17.12 -5.58 -2.01
N GLN A 98 -17.76 -6.70 -2.31
CA GLN A 98 -17.11 -8.00 -2.35
C GLN A 98 -16.52 -8.35 -3.71
N GLU A 99 -17.18 -7.93 -4.78
CA GLU A 99 -16.74 -8.24 -6.14
C GLU A 99 -15.71 -7.22 -6.64
N ILE A 100 -14.48 -7.40 -6.16
CA ILE A 100 -13.33 -6.58 -6.55
C ILE A 100 -12.31 -7.50 -7.20
N ARG A 101 -11.80 -7.10 -8.36
CA ARG A 101 -10.72 -7.83 -9.04
C ARG A 101 -9.60 -6.87 -9.43
N PRO A 102 -8.35 -7.34 -9.45
CA PRO A 102 -7.25 -6.49 -9.89
C PRO A 102 -7.29 -6.30 -11.41
N LEU A 103 -7.00 -5.08 -11.86
CA LEU A 103 -6.82 -4.81 -13.29
C LEU A 103 -5.44 -5.27 -13.75
N CYS A 104 -4.47 -5.25 -12.85
CA CYS A 104 -3.13 -5.78 -13.09
C CYS A 104 -2.55 -6.34 -11.79
N SER A 105 -1.54 -7.17 -11.90
CA SER A 105 -0.83 -7.72 -10.73
C SER A 105 0.42 -6.94 -10.39
N GLU A 106 0.75 -5.92 -11.17
CA GLU A 106 1.97 -5.14 -10.99
C GLU A 106 1.76 -3.96 -10.05
N ILE A 107 2.86 -3.51 -9.44
CA ILE A 107 2.86 -2.32 -8.60
C ILE A 107 2.60 -1.10 -9.46
N LEU A 108 1.64 -0.27 -9.04
CA LEU A 108 1.29 0.94 -9.74
C LEU A 108 2.12 2.14 -9.29
N SER A 109 2.48 2.19 -8.01
CA SER A 109 3.23 3.29 -7.42
C SER A 109 3.94 2.83 -6.16
N ILE A 110 5.09 3.44 -5.87
CA ILE A 110 5.85 3.21 -4.64
C ILE A 110 6.11 4.57 -3.99
N ASP A 111 5.89 4.63 -2.68
CA ASP A 111 6.07 5.86 -1.94
C ASP A 111 6.49 5.58 -0.50
N ILE A 112 7.17 6.56 0.10
CA ILE A 112 7.45 6.56 1.53
C ILE A 112 6.77 7.79 2.10
N LEU A 113 5.82 7.57 3.00
CA LEU A 113 5.07 8.65 3.60
C LEU A 113 5.38 8.73 5.09
N PRO A 114 5.72 9.93 5.59
CA PRO A 114 5.82 10.12 7.03
C PRO A 114 4.42 10.05 7.63
N VAL A 115 4.29 9.29 8.72
CA VAL A 115 3.01 9.14 9.42
C VAL A 115 3.08 9.86 10.75
N ALA A 116 2.11 10.73 11.00
CA ALA A 116 1.99 11.39 12.28
C ALA A 116 1.77 10.36 13.38
N LYS A 117 2.46 10.55 14.51
CA LYS A 117 2.31 9.69 15.66
C LYS A 117 0.89 9.82 16.21
N HIS A 118 0.12 8.74 16.11
CA HIS A 118 -1.21 8.72 16.71
C HIS A 118 -1.13 8.29 18.16
N ILE A 119 -1.63 9.12 19.05
CA ILE A 119 -1.84 8.69 20.42
C ILE A 119 -3.07 7.79 20.38
N LYS A 120 -2.84 6.51 20.64
CA LYS A 120 -3.94 5.54 20.72
C LYS A 120 -4.84 5.95 21.87
N ARG A 121 -6.05 6.31 21.53
CA ARG A 121 -7.09 6.56 22.53
C ARG A 121 -7.87 5.29 22.75
N GLY A 122 -7.63 4.71 23.85
CA GLY A 122 -8.42 3.60 24.35
C GLY A 122 -8.28 2.32 23.61
#